data_616ce3ec1b2346c52bd8e63eec5b648a
#
_entry.id   616ce3ec1b2346c52bd8e63eec5b648a
#
_cell.length_a   1.000
_cell.length_b   1.000
_cell.length_c   1.000
_cell.angle_alpha   90.00
_cell.angle_beta   90.00
_cell.angle_gamma   90.00
#
_symmetry.space_group_name_H-M   'P 1'
#
loop_
_entity.id
_entity.type
_entity.pdbx_description
1 polymer ?
#
loop_
_entity_poly.entity_id
_entity_poly.type
_entity_poly.pdbx_seq_one_letter_code
_entity_poly.pdbx_strand_id
1 'polypeptide(L)'
;MILKGLLSTDHPVMAHIIPMRRCNLSCTYCNEYDDFSKPVPLLTMCERIDHLRRLGTTIVTISGGEPLLHPELDDLIRYIRSRGIITGMITNGYLLTAERIRRLNHAGLDHMQISIDNVMPDEVSKKSLKVLDKKLQLLSEHADFHVNINSVIGGGIKNPHDALVVG
;
A
#
# COMPACT_ATOMS: atom_id res chain seq x y z
N MET A 1 18.99 -6.59 13.12
CA MET A 1 18.71 -6.81 11.69
C MET A 1 19.05 -5.60 10.83
N ILE A 2 18.64 -4.39 11.17
CA ILE A 2 18.98 -3.14 10.44
C ILE A 2 20.49 -2.93 10.33
N LEU A 3 21.27 -3.25 11.38
CA LEU A 3 22.73 -3.12 11.38
C LEU A 3 23.41 -4.02 10.34
N LYS A 4 22.86 -5.20 10.04
CA LYS A 4 23.34 -6.06 8.95
C LYS A 4 23.16 -5.41 7.57
N GLY A 5 22.06 -4.69 7.37
CA GLY A 5 21.77 -3.97 6.13
C GLY A 5 22.71 -2.80 5.86
N LEU A 6 23.33 -2.25 6.91
CA LEU A 6 24.36 -1.20 6.77
C LEU A 6 25.75 -1.76 6.47
N LEU A 7 25.98 -3.05 6.72
CA LEU A 7 27.29 -3.70 6.62
C LEU A 7 27.42 -4.62 5.39
N SER A 8 26.34 -4.93 4.69
CA SER A 8 26.32 -5.82 3.53
C SER A 8 25.24 -5.40 2.52
N THR A 9 25.59 -5.43 1.24
CA THR A 9 24.67 -5.19 0.11
C THR A 9 24.04 -6.49 -0.43
N ASP A 10 24.34 -7.63 0.19
CA ASP A 10 24.03 -8.96 -0.37
C ASP A 10 22.63 -9.47 0.02
N HIS A 11 21.75 -8.61 0.58
CA HIS A 11 20.41 -9.00 0.97
C HIS A 11 19.40 -7.86 0.76
N PRO A 12 18.15 -8.17 0.39
CA PRO A 12 17.10 -7.19 0.22
C PRO A 12 16.62 -6.68 1.60
N VAL A 13 16.85 -5.41 1.91
CA VAL A 13 16.34 -4.78 3.15
C VAL A 13 14.82 -4.61 3.07
N MET A 14 14.32 -4.19 1.88
CA MET A 14 12.90 -3.97 1.60
C MET A 14 12.49 -4.73 0.35
N ALA A 15 11.25 -5.24 0.36
CA ALA A 15 10.62 -5.85 -0.80
C ALA A 15 9.21 -5.31 -1.00
N HIS A 16 8.84 -5.05 -2.24
CA HIS A 16 7.45 -4.83 -2.64
C HIS A 16 6.84 -6.12 -3.14
N ILE A 17 5.63 -6.43 -2.68
CA ILE A 17 4.87 -7.59 -3.13
C ILE A 17 3.54 -7.16 -3.73
N ILE A 18 3.11 -7.87 -4.77
CA ILE A 18 1.87 -7.60 -5.50
C ILE A 18 0.95 -8.82 -5.39
N PRO A 19 0.10 -8.90 -4.34
CA PRO A 19 -0.84 -9.99 -4.19
C PRO A 19 -2.09 -9.84 -5.06
N MET A 20 -2.33 -8.62 -5.57
CA MET A 20 -3.51 -8.28 -6.36
C MET A 20 -3.13 -7.25 -7.43
N ARG A 21 -3.42 -7.56 -8.71
CA ARG A 21 -3.25 -6.59 -9.80
C ARG A 21 -4.53 -5.84 -10.14
N ARG A 22 -5.70 -6.42 -9.81
CA ARG A 22 -6.98 -5.71 -10.00
C ARG A 22 -7.03 -4.45 -9.15
N CYS A 23 -7.64 -3.40 -9.71
CA CYS A 23 -7.84 -2.13 -9.04
C CYS A 23 -9.29 -1.66 -9.26
N ASN A 24 -9.81 -0.88 -8.33
CA ASN A 24 -11.09 -0.18 -8.46
C ASN A 24 -10.95 1.16 -9.21
N LEU A 25 -9.73 1.53 -9.60
CA LEU A 25 -9.41 2.72 -10.41
C LEU A 25 -8.59 2.30 -11.62
N SER A 26 -8.60 3.16 -12.66
CA SER A 26 -7.84 3.01 -13.90
C SER A 26 -7.10 4.32 -14.22
N CYS A 27 -6.11 4.67 -13.39
CA CYS A 27 -5.30 5.86 -13.63
C CYS A 27 -4.47 5.70 -14.91
N THR A 28 -4.42 6.71 -15.76
CA THR A 28 -3.82 6.61 -17.12
C THR A 28 -2.31 6.35 -17.11
N TYR A 29 -1.61 6.74 -16.05
CA TYR A 29 -0.17 6.52 -15.88
C TYR A 29 0.17 5.17 -15.22
N CYS A 30 -0.84 4.41 -14.75
CA CYS A 30 -0.59 3.20 -13.97
C CYS A 30 -0.32 2.00 -14.88
N ASN A 31 0.81 1.32 -14.67
CA ASN A 31 1.21 0.11 -15.37
C ASN A 31 1.04 -1.18 -14.52
N GLU A 32 0.61 -1.04 -13.25
CA GLU A 32 0.40 -2.17 -12.33
C GLU A 32 -1.05 -2.71 -12.35
N TYR A 33 -1.96 -1.95 -12.93
CA TYR A 33 -3.38 -2.27 -12.99
C TYR A 33 -3.71 -3.26 -14.10
N ASP A 34 -4.56 -4.24 -13.77
CA ASP A 34 -5.37 -4.98 -14.72
C ASP A 34 -6.78 -5.24 -14.12
N ASP A 35 -7.72 -5.75 -14.94
CA ASP A 35 -9.10 -6.04 -14.54
C ASP A 35 -9.45 -7.54 -14.61
N PHE A 36 -8.50 -8.39 -15.02
CA PHE A 36 -8.72 -9.81 -15.26
C PHE A 36 -7.96 -10.76 -14.31
N SER A 37 -6.84 -10.33 -13.72
CA SER A 37 -6.04 -11.18 -12.84
C SER A 37 -6.80 -11.58 -11.58
N LYS A 38 -6.60 -12.83 -11.15
CA LYS A 38 -7.08 -13.31 -9.85
C LYS A 38 -6.11 -12.91 -8.74
N PRO A 39 -6.60 -12.77 -7.50
CA PRO A 39 -5.73 -12.64 -6.35
C PRO A 39 -4.73 -13.80 -6.28
N VAL A 40 -3.50 -13.50 -5.90
CA VAL A 40 -2.52 -14.56 -5.61
C VAL A 40 -2.97 -15.24 -4.31
N PRO A 41 -3.10 -16.59 -4.29
CA PRO A 41 -3.53 -17.31 -3.10
C PRO A 41 -2.63 -17.02 -1.89
N LEU A 42 -3.23 -16.93 -0.69
CA LEU A 42 -2.51 -16.64 0.55
C LEU A 42 -1.33 -17.60 0.77
N LEU A 43 -1.51 -18.90 0.53
CA LEU A 43 -0.44 -19.89 0.71
C LEU A 43 0.80 -19.54 -0.15
N THR A 44 0.59 -19.20 -1.42
CA THR A 44 1.68 -18.78 -2.32
C THR A 44 2.37 -17.50 -1.82
N MET A 45 1.60 -16.56 -1.26
CA MET A 45 2.18 -15.35 -0.66
C MET A 45 2.99 -15.69 0.60
N CYS A 46 2.51 -16.60 1.45
CA CYS A 46 3.24 -17.07 2.63
C CYS A 46 4.60 -17.69 2.26
N GLU A 47 4.64 -18.51 1.22
CA GLU A 47 5.90 -19.10 0.71
C GLU A 47 6.88 -18.02 0.25
N ARG A 48 6.40 -17.00 -0.46
CA ARG A 48 7.20 -15.84 -0.88
C ARG A 48 7.74 -15.05 0.30
N ILE A 49 6.91 -14.82 1.33
CA ILE A 49 7.32 -14.14 2.57
C ILE A 49 8.39 -14.94 3.30
N ASP A 50 8.25 -16.26 3.42
CA ASP A 50 9.26 -17.12 4.03
C ASP A 50 10.58 -17.07 3.25
N HIS A 51 10.52 -16.99 1.93
CA HIS A 51 11.72 -16.82 1.10
C HIS A 51 12.41 -15.46 1.37
N LEU A 52 11.65 -14.37 1.35
CA LEU A 52 12.16 -13.03 1.68
C LEU A 52 12.76 -12.98 3.09
N ARG A 53 12.11 -13.64 4.06
CA ARG A 53 12.64 -13.73 5.43
C ARG A 53 13.99 -14.43 5.49
N ARG A 54 14.16 -15.56 4.74
CA ARG A 54 15.46 -16.26 4.64
C ARG A 54 16.55 -15.41 4.02
N LEU A 55 16.20 -14.53 3.06
CA LEU A 55 17.12 -13.55 2.45
C LEU A 55 17.47 -12.39 3.39
N GLY A 56 16.82 -12.27 4.55
CA GLY A 56 17.10 -11.21 5.51
C GLY A 56 16.25 -9.95 5.33
N THR A 57 15.20 -9.97 4.50
CA THR A 57 14.27 -8.85 4.32
C THR A 57 13.64 -8.44 5.66
N THR A 58 13.64 -7.15 5.93
CA THR A 58 13.11 -6.57 7.18
C THR A 58 11.82 -5.80 7.00
N ILE A 59 11.55 -5.33 5.78
CA ILE A 59 10.37 -4.53 5.44
C ILE A 59 9.71 -5.17 4.22
N VAL A 60 8.41 -5.40 4.28
CA VAL A 60 7.61 -5.81 3.13
C VAL A 60 6.49 -4.80 2.96
N THR A 61 6.39 -4.22 1.76
CA THR A 61 5.31 -3.33 1.37
C THR A 61 4.36 -4.03 0.40
N ILE A 62 3.09 -4.09 0.77
CA ILE A 62 2.01 -4.65 -0.06
C ILE A 62 1.55 -3.56 -1.02
N SER A 63 1.65 -3.80 -2.31
CA SER A 63 1.22 -2.88 -3.36
C SER A 63 0.47 -3.63 -4.47
N GLY A 64 0.41 -3.09 -5.67
CA GLY A 64 -0.18 -3.70 -6.86
C GLY A 64 -1.26 -2.82 -7.47
N GLY A 65 -2.39 -3.38 -7.85
CA GLY A 65 -3.59 -2.63 -8.20
C GLY A 65 -4.16 -1.96 -6.94
N GLU A 66 -5.15 -2.58 -6.28
CA GLU A 66 -5.63 -2.11 -4.98
C GLU A 66 -5.59 -3.26 -3.96
N PRO A 67 -4.67 -3.23 -2.98
CA PRO A 67 -4.54 -4.31 -1.99
C PRO A 67 -5.80 -4.55 -1.16
N LEU A 68 -6.61 -3.52 -0.90
CA LEU A 68 -7.86 -3.64 -0.13
C LEU A 68 -8.93 -4.51 -0.81
N LEU A 69 -8.75 -4.85 -2.10
CA LEU A 69 -9.59 -5.81 -2.82
C LEU A 69 -9.19 -7.27 -2.54
N HIS A 70 -7.99 -7.52 -1.99
CA HIS A 70 -7.56 -8.88 -1.74
C HIS A 70 -8.37 -9.51 -0.60
N PRO A 71 -9.03 -10.67 -0.82
CA PRO A 71 -9.95 -11.25 0.17
C PRO A 71 -9.25 -11.67 1.47
N GLU A 72 -7.99 -12.07 1.39
CA GLU A 72 -7.20 -12.59 2.50
C GLU A 72 -6.09 -11.59 2.95
N LEU A 73 -6.29 -10.28 2.71
CA LEU A 73 -5.28 -9.26 3.03
C LEU A 73 -4.90 -9.23 4.50
N ASP A 74 -5.89 -9.34 5.39
CA ASP A 74 -5.64 -9.28 6.84
C ASP A 74 -4.81 -10.48 7.32
N ASP A 75 -5.04 -11.66 6.75
CA ASP A 75 -4.27 -12.87 7.03
C ASP A 75 -2.83 -12.74 6.50
N LEU A 76 -2.66 -12.15 5.33
CA LEU A 76 -1.34 -11.88 4.77
C LEU A 76 -0.55 -10.91 5.66
N ILE A 77 -1.17 -9.81 6.13
CA ILE A 77 -0.53 -8.85 7.06
C ILE A 77 -0.11 -9.57 8.35
N ARG A 78 -1.01 -10.34 8.97
CA ARG A 78 -0.70 -11.14 10.18
C ARG A 78 0.47 -12.09 9.95
N TYR A 79 0.49 -12.74 8.79
CA TYR A 79 1.57 -13.66 8.44
C TYR A 79 2.92 -12.95 8.35
N ILE A 80 3.00 -11.83 7.62
CA ILE A 80 4.22 -11.02 7.50
C ILE A 80 4.72 -10.59 8.90
N ARG A 81 3.81 -10.10 9.74
CA ARG A 81 4.12 -9.68 11.11
C ARG A 81 4.63 -10.84 11.97
N SER A 82 4.04 -12.03 11.84
CA SER A 82 4.47 -13.22 12.58
C SER A 82 5.91 -13.66 12.25
N ARG A 83 6.43 -13.23 11.09
CA ARG A 83 7.83 -13.45 10.67
C ARG A 83 8.80 -12.38 11.20
N GLY A 84 8.31 -11.41 11.99
CA GLY A 84 9.10 -10.30 12.51
C GLY A 84 9.52 -9.29 11.43
N ILE A 85 8.71 -9.16 10.37
CA ILE A 85 8.91 -8.24 9.26
C ILE A 85 7.97 -7.04 9.46
N ILE A 86 8.48 -5.82 9.25
CA ILE A 86 7.69 -4.59 9.23
C ILE A 86 6.80 -4.60 7.99
N THR A 87 5.50 -4.36 8.19
CA THR A 87 4.50 -4.46 7.11
C THR A 87 3.99 -3.09 6.71
N GLY A 88 4.31 -2.69 5.47
CA GLY A 88 3.73 -1.53 4.82
C GLY A 88 2.63 -1.90 3.83
N MET A 89 1.77 -0.93 3.49
CA MET A 89 0.78 -1.05 2.42
C MET A 89 0.65 0.27 1.66
N ILE A 90 0.47 0.18 0.33
CA ILE A 90 0.16 1.31 -0.55
C ILE A 90 -1.26 1.13 -1.05
N THR A 91 -2.11 2.15 -0.86
CA THR A 91 -3.52 2.10 -1.27
C THR A 91 -3.98 3.41 -1.90
N ASN A 92 -5.00 3.33 -2.76
CA ASN A 92 -5.71 4.51 -3.24
C ASN A 92 -6.73 5.07 -2.24
N GLY A 93 -6.99 4.37 -1.13
CA GLY A 93 -7.81 4.81 -0.02
C GLY A 93 -9.34 4.75 -0.22
N TYR A 94 -9.83 4.49 -1.41
CA TYR A 94 -11.28 4.53 -1.71
C TYR A 94 -12.12 3.55 -0.88
N LEU A 95 -11.55 2.38 -0.58
CA LEU A 95 -12.22 1.30 0.15
C LEU A 95 -12.04 1.39 1.67
N LEU A 96 -11.40 2.44 2.17
CA LEU A 96 -11.23 2.65 3.61
C LEU A 96 -12.57 2.99 4.26
N THR A 97 -12.85 2.31 5.36
CA THR A 97 -13.94 2.57 6.31
C THR A 97 -13.36 2.48 7.72
N ALA A 98 -14.04 3.01 8.71
CA ALA A 98 -13.61 2.88 10.12
C ALA A 98 -13.43 1.40 10.53
N GLU A 99 -14.32 0.51 10.06
CA GLU A 99 -14.20 -0.93 10.30
C GLU A 99 -12.96 -1.51 9.61
N ARG A 100 -12.70 -1.13 8.34
CA ARG A 100 -11.53 -1.61 7.61
C ARG A 100 -10.23 -1.17 8.27
N ILE A 101 -10.16 0.07 8.75
CA ILE A 101 -9.00 0.60 9.46
C ILE A 101 -8.76 -0.20 10.75
N ARG A 102 -9.80 -0.43 11.57
CA ARG A 102 -9.67 -1.27 12.77
C ARG A 102 -9.22 -2.70 12.48
N ARG A 103 -9.67 -3.30 11.38
CA ARG A 103 -9.19 -4.62 10.94
C ARG A 103 -7.72 -4.61 10.58
N LEU A 104 -7.23 -3.56 9.90
CA LEU A 104 -5.81 -3.39 9.57
C LEU A 104 -4.96 -3.20 10.83
N ASN A 105 -5.41 -2.41 11.82
CA ASN A 105 -4.77 -2.31 13.14
C ASN A 105 -4.63 -3.70 13.78
N HIS A 106 -5.74 -4.45 13.83
CA HIS A 106 -5.77 -5.78 14.44
C HIS A 106 -4.89 -6.81 13.69
N ALA A 107 -4.75 -6.65 12.38
CA ALA A 107 -3.84 -7.46 11.58
C ALA A 107 -2.37 -7.13 11.83
N GLY A 108 -2.06 -5.96 12.39
CA GLY A 108 -0.72 -5.51 12.72
C GLY A 108 -0.02 -4.77 11.57
N LEU A 109 -0.77 -3.99 10.78
CA LEU A 109 -0.17 -3.08 9.81
C LEU A 109 0.69 -2.06 10.56
N ASP A 110 1.92 -1.79 10.09
CA ASP A 110 2.80 -0.79 10.70
C ASP A 110 2.74 0.55 9.98
N HIS A 111 2.52 0.52 8.66
CA HIS A 111 2.62 1.71 7.84
C HIS A 111 1.67 1.65 6.65
N MET A 112 0.97 2.75 6.39
CA MET A 112 0.13 2.94 5.20
C MET A 112 0.60 4.16 4.42
N GLN A 113 0.83 3.97 3.13
CA GLN A 113 0.98 5.05 2.17
C GLN A 113 -0.33 5.22 1.40
N ILE A 114 -0.95 6.38 1.49
CA ILE A 114 -2.14 6.72 0.72
C ILE A 114 -1.75 7.59 -0.47
N SER A 115 -2.26 7.22 -1.66
CA SER A 115 -1.95 7.95 -2.89
C SER A 115 -2.98 9.06 -3.13
N ILE A 116 -2.51 10.33 -3.20
CA ILE A 116 -3.34 11.50 -3.51
C ILE A 116 -2.57 12.35 -4.51
N ASP A 117 -3.04 12.45 -5.75
CA ASP A 117 -2.31 13.09 -6.84
C ASP A 117 -2.77 14.53 -7.10
N ASN A 118 -4.04 14.83 -6.85
CA ASN A 118 -4.67 16.11 -7.19
C ASN A 118 -5.50 16.65 -6.03
N VAL A 119 -5.80 17.94 -6.03
CA VAL A 119 -6.83 18.53 -5.14
C VAL A 119 -8.22 18.11 -5.61
N MET A 120 -8.48 18.18 -6.92
CA MET A 120 -9.74 17.78 -7.57
C MET A 120 -9.52 16.58 -8.49
N PRO A 121 -10.48 15.65 -8.60
CA PRO A 121 -10.34 14.52 -9.51
C PRO A 121 -10.37 14.98 -10.96
N ASP A 122 -9.55 14.35 -11.79
CA ASP A 122 -9.53 14.58 -13.23
C ASP A 122 -9.60 13.26 -14.03
N GLU A 123 -9.40 13.32 -15.34
CA GLU A 123 -9.43 12.15 -16.21
C GLU A 123 -8.16 11.28 -16.10
N VAL A 124 -7.04 11.85 -15.61
CA VAL A 124 -5.76 11.15 -15.43
C VAL A 124 -5.73 10.36 -14.15
N SER A 125 -6.16 11.01 -13.03
CA SER A 125 -6.25 10.37 -11.72
C SER A 125 -7.51 10.77 -10.98
N LYS A 126 -8.18 9.79 -10.41
CA LYS A 126 -9.31 10.01 -9.49
C LYS A 126 -8.87 10.16 -8.03
N LYS A 127 -7.59 9.90 -7.72
CA LYS A 127 -7.02 10.01 -6.37
C LYS A 127 -6.82 11.49 -6.01
N SER A 128 -7.83 12.09 -5.41
CA SER A 128 -7.85 13.51 -5.10
C SER A 128 -8.19 13.79 -3.64
N LEU A 129 -7.66 14.89 -3.12
CA LEU A 129 -7.91 15.34 -1.75
C LEU A 129 -9.42 15.47 -1.49
N LYS A 130 -10.17 16.10 -2.41
CA LYS A 130 -11.63 16.26 -2.29
C LYS A 130 -12.38 14.94 -2.05
N VAL A 131 -11.98 13.87 -2.74
CA VAL A 131 -12.63 12.55 -2.60
C VAL A 131 -12.17 11.83 -1.35
N LEU A 132 -10.91 12.02 -0.97
CA LEU A 132 -10.27 11.27 0.11
C LEU A 132 -10.29 11.98 1.47
N ASP A 133 -10.73 13.23 1.55
CA ASP A 133 -10.75 14.02 2.79
C ASP A 133 -11.41 13.27 3.96
N LYS A 134 -12.62 12.74 3.75
CA LYS A 134 -13.30 11.92 4.78
C LYS A 134 -12.54 10.65 5.15
N LYS A 135 -11.75 10.10 4.24
CA LYS A 135 -10.92 8.91 4.51
C LYS A 135 -9.70 9.27 5.34
N LEU A 136 -9.13 10.45 5.11
CA LEU A 136 -8.04 10.99 5.94
C LEU A 136 -8.53 11.26 7.37
N GLN A 137 -9.74 11.81 7.54
CA GLN A 137 -10.35 11.97 8.86
C GLN A 137 -10.52 10.62 9.58
N LEU A 138 -11.06 9.60 8.90
CA LEU A 138 -11.19 8.25 9.48
C LEU A 138 -9.82 7.65 9.87
N LEU A 139 -8.79 7.89 9.07
CA LEU A 139 -7.42 7.45 9.40
C LEU A 139 -6.91 8.18 10.64
N SER A 140 -7.09 9.49 10.73
CA SER A 140 -6.71 10.28 11.90
C SER A 140 -7.41 9.84 13.21
N GLU A 141 -8.66 9.39 13.11
CA GLU A 141 -9.46 8.96 14.27
C GLU A 141 -9.22 7.50 14.68
N HIS A 142 -8.84 6.63 13.75
CA HIS A 142 -8.91 5.19 13.98
C HIS A 142 -7.62 4.42 13.67
N ALA A 143 -6.62 5.01 13.00
CA ALA A 143 -5.40 4.29 12.66
C ALA A 143 -4.41 4.24 13.81
N ASP A 144 -3.93 3.03 14.15
CA ASP A 144 -2.84 2.81 15.09
C ASP A 144 -1.48 2.67 14.37
N PHE A 145 -1.48 2.64 13.04
CA PHE A 145 -0.30 2.57 12.18
C PHE A 145 0.09 3.95 11.65
N HIS A 146 1.34 4.09 11.24
CA HIS A 146 1.82 5.33 10.62
C HIS A 146 1.21 5.53 9.23
N VAL A 147 0.81 6.77 8.92
CA VAL A 147 0.24 7.13 7.60
C VAL A 147 1.08 8.22 6.96
N ASN A 148 1.42 8.04 5.68
CA ASN A 148 1.97 9.10 4.84
C ASN A 148 1.20 9.24 3.53
N ILE A 149 1.27 10.42 2.93
CA ILE A 149 0.70 10.70 1.62
C ILE A 149 1.81 10.61 0.56
N ASN A 150 1.47 10.08 -0.60
CA ASN A 150 2.33 10.08 -1.78
C ASN A 150 1.58 10.67 -2.97
N SER A 151 2.20 11.63 -3.65
CA SER A 151 1.65 12.28 -4.84
C SER A 151 2.55 12.05 -6.04
N VAL A 152 1.95 11.74 -7.19
CA VAL A 152 2.67 11.63 -8.47
C VAL A 152 2.84 13.03 -9.06
N ILE A 153 4.07 13.37 -9.44
CA ILE A 153 4.40 14.58 -10.19
C ILE A 153 4.88 14.15 -11.57
N GLY A 154 4.21 14.58 -12.61
CA GLY A 154 4.44 14.11 -13.99
C GLY A 154 3.43 13.03 -14.40
N GLY A 155 3.78 12.13 -15.33
CA GLY A 155 2.88 11.04 -15.77
C GLY A 155 1.54 11.50 -16.37
N GLY A 156 1.48 12.74 -16.88
CA GLY A 156 0.25 13.35 -17.41
C GLY A 156 -0.60 14.07 -16.36
N ILE A 157 -0.18 14.14 -15.08
CA ILE A 157 -0.84 14.97 -14.06
C ILE A 157 -0.89 16.42 -14.54
N LYS A 158 -2.10 16.99 -14.61
CA LYS A 158 -2.34 18.31 -15.23
C LYS A 158 -1.84 19.46 -14.37
N ASN A 159 -1.92 19.33 -13.06
CA ASN A 159 -1.53 20.37 -12.13
C ASN A 159 -0.52 19.85 -11.09
N PRO A 160 0.79 19.89 -11.38
CA PRO A 160 1.81 19.39 -10.44
C PRO A 160 1.89 20.22 -9.14
N HIS A 161 1.37 21.46 -9.12
CA HIS A 161 1.31 22.27 -7.91
C HIS A 161 0.32 21.73 -6.87
N ASP A 162 -0.64 20.88 -7.27
CA ASP A 162 -1.56 20.24 -6.33
C ASP A 162 -0.81 19.41 -5.27
N ALA A 163 0.37 18.88 -5.62
CA ALA A 163 1.20 18.14 -4.66
C ALA A 163 1.63 19.00 -3.45
N LEU A 164 1.79 20.33 -3.63
CA LEU A 164 2.10 21.27 -2.53
C LEU A 164 0.90 21.55 -1.63
N VAL A 165 -0.30 21.34 -2.12
CA VAL A 165 -1.55 21.55 -1.35
C VAL A 165 -1.93 20.27 -0.62
N VAL A 166 -1.57 19.11 -1.19
CA VAL A 166 -1.84 17.78 -0.64
C VAL A 166 -0.89 17.46 0.53
N GLY A 167 0.38 17.89 0.47
CA GLY A 167 1.41 17.68 1.50
C GLY A 167 1.47 18.79 2.50
#